data_fa6ef1fdc42ee302772c933b76028d58
#
_entry.id   fa6ef1fdc42ee302772c933b76028d58
#
_cell.length_a   1.000
_cell.length_b   1.000
_cell.length_c   1.000
_cell.angle_alpha   90.00
_cell.angle_beta   90.00
_cell.angle_gamma   90.00
#
_symmetry.space_group_name_H-M   'P 1'
#
loop_
_entity.id
_entity.type
_entity.pdbx_description
1 polymer ?
#
loop_
_entity_poly.entity_id
_entity_poly.type
_entity_poly.pdbx_seq_one_letter_code
_entity_poly.pdbx_strand_id
1 'polypeptide(L)'
;MKLMVDARYTRIGFHDGISRYTASLLGALKDLMDSNAPEVADLQLVMVISDERQLQMLPDLPHVKICSPTGPLEPTAALQLNKYKPDVVFSPMQTIGSVGRKFKLVLTLHDLIYYAHPTPPGFLPAPVRAGWRLFHKSYTPQRMLLNRADAVVTVSESTAQLIREHRLTEKPLHVVPNAPQPGSVVSEDEALRRAKSRAEGASRHLVYMGSFMPYKNVETLLYAMRELPRYTLHLLSKMPDARRAELEEQGLLSPLAASSNVVVHNGVSDEEYAELLESAHALVTASRAEGYGLPVVEAQAAGCPAVISDIDIFREIAPHAVFAPVTEDPRADAPAWVEAVRSLEDDAVRDRVILEGLQDASHYSWRESALKLMRVVKGI
;
A
#
# COMPACT_ATOMS: atom_id res chain seq x y z
N MET A 1 -9.07 -9.04 27.24
CA MET A 1 -9.46 -9.52 25.89
C MET A 1 -8.23 -10.03 25.16
N LYS A 2 -8.28 -11.23 24.59
CA LYS A 2 -7.17 -11.83 23.81
C LYS A 2 -7.39 -11.62 22.32
N LEU A 3 -6.62 -10.74 21.72
CA LEU A 3 -6.58 -10.47 20.28
C LEU A 3 -5.43 -11.24 19.64
N MET A 4 -5.73 -12.06 18.65
CA MET A 4 -4.71 -12.68 17.80
C MET A 4 -4.73 -12.01 16.43
N VAL A 5 -3.56 -11.58 15.96
CA VAL A 5 -3.38 -10.93 14.66
C VAL A 5 -2.68 -11.89 13.71
N ASP A 6 -3.30 -12.17 12.58
CA ASP A 6 -2.77 -13.07 11.55
C ASP A 6 -1.61 -12.41 10.78
N ALA A 7 -0.40 -12.61 11.24
CA ALA A 7 0.81 -12.11 10.60
C ALA A 7 1.45 -13.09 9.59
N ARG A 8 0.76 -14.19 9.24
CA ARG A 8 1.28 -15.23 8.34
C ARG A 8 1.54 -14.75 6.90
N TYR A 9 0.94 -13.62 6.53
CA TYR A 9 1.14 -12.99 5.22
C TYR A 9 2.35 -12.04 5.19
N THR A 10 3.02 -11.82 6.32
CA THR A 10 4.25 -11.04 6.37
C THR A 10 5.34 -11.70 5.53
N ARG A 11 5.92 -10.93 4.60
CA ARG A 11 7.03 -11.38 3.75
C ARG A 11 8.31 -11.51 4.56
N ILE A 12 9.21 -12.36 4.09
CA ILE A 12 10.52 -12.57 4.71
C ILE A 12 11.54 -11.69 3.98
N GLY A 13 12.23 -10.82 4.70
CA GLY A 13 13.31 -9.98 4.19
C GLY A 13 12.88 -8.68 3.48
N PHE A 14 11.59 -8.43 3.29
CA PHE A 14 11.08 -7.16 2.77
C PHE A 14 9.61 -6.95 3.14
N HIS A 15 9.13 -5.72 3.10
CA HIS A 15 7.71 -5.42 3.24
C HIS A 15 7.04 -5.19 1.88
N ASP A 16 5.94 -5.93 1.61
CA ASP A 16 4.90 -5.49 0.67
C ASP A 16 3.82 -4.70 1.43
N GLY A 17 2.81 -4.18 0.74
CA GLY A 17 1.77 -3.37 1.36
C GLY A 17 1.04 -4.07 2.52
N ILE A 18 0.75 -5.38 2.39
CA ILE A 18 0.08 -6.17 3.43
C ILE A 18 1.01 -6.43 4.61
N SER A 19 2.27 -6.76 4.34
CA SER A 19 3.28 -6.95 5.38
C SER A 19 3.50 -5.66 6.18
N ARG A 20 3.59 -4.51 5.49
CA ARG A 20 3.76 -3.20 6.11
C ARG A 20 2.54 -2.83 6.96
N TYR A 21 1.33 -2.99 6.43
CA TYR A 21 0.09 -2.77 7.17
C TYR A 21 0.04 -3.59 8.46
N THR A 22 0.36 -4.89 8.37
CA THR A 22 0.34 -5.80 9.51
C THR A 22 1.38 -5.40 10.57
N ALA A 23 2.63 -5.20 10.15
CA ALA A 23 3.73 -4.86 11.05
C ALA A 23 3.50 -3.51 11.74
N SER A 24 3.05 -2.49 10.99
CA SER A 24 2.81 -1.16 11.51
C SER A 24 1.62 -1.10 12.49
N LEU A 25 0.52 -1.83 12.21
CA LEU A 25 -0.59 -1.95 13.17
C LEU A 25 -0.16 -2.66 14.45
N LEU A 26 0.60 -3.76 14.34
CA LEU A 26 1.14 -4.47 15.50
C LEU A 26 2.09 -3.59 16.31
N GLY A 27 2.97 -2.82 15.64
CA GLY A 27 3.84 -1.85 16.28
C GLY A 27 3.06 -0.79 17.05
N ALA A 28 2.06 -0.19 16.42
CA ALA A 28 1.23 0.83 17.06
C ALA A 28 0.40 0.29 18.23
N LEU A 29 -0.10 -0.95 18.14
CA LEU A 29 -0.76 -1.61 19.28
C LEU A 29 0.22 -1.86 20.43
N LYS A 30 1.44 -2.29 20.13
CA LYS A 30 2.51 -2.44 21.11
C LYS A 30 2.84 -1.12 21.80
N ASP A 31 3.02 -0.04 21.04
CA ASP A 31 3.30 1.30 21.58
C ASP A 31 2.18 1.81 22.50
N LEU A 32 0.92 1.53 22.14
CA LEU A 32 -0.23 1.82 23.00
C LEU A 32 -0.19 1.02 24.31
N MET A 33 0.20 -0.27 24.25
CA MET A 33 0.35 -1.12 25.44
C MET A 33 1.51 -0.64 26.32
N ASP A 34 2.66 -0.35 25.72
CA ASP A 34 3.87 0.13 26.43
C ASP A 34 3.62 1.50 27.11
N SER A 35 2.80 2.36 26.49
CA SER A 35 2.37 3.64 27.06
C SER A 35 1.22 3.53 28.06
N ASN A 36 0.73 2.32 28.36
CA ASN A 36 -0.42 2.06 29.23
C ASN A 36 -1.69 2.83 28.81
N ALA A 37 -1.95 2.91 27.50
CA ALA A 37 -3.14 3.57 27.00
C ALA A 37 -4.41 2.85 27.45
N PRO A 38 -5.45 3.57 27.93
CA PRO A 38 -6.64 2.97 28.52
C PRO A 38 -7.41 2.09 27.53
N GLU A 39 -7.29 2.36 26.23
CA GLU A 39 -7.97 1.60 25.18
C GLU A 39 -7.45 0.17 25.04
N VAL A 40 -6.25 -0.12 25.55
CA VAL A 40 -5.57 -1.43 25.47
C VAL A 40 -5.24 -2.03 26.84
N ALA A 41 -5.73 -1.45 27.95
CA ALA A 41 -5.38 -1.85 29.31
C ALA A 41 -5.53 -3.37 29.59
N ASP A 42 -6.57 -4.01 29.04
CA ASP A 42 -6.84 -5.44 29.21
C ASP A 42 -6.50 -6.27 27.97
N LEU A 43 -5.67 -5.72 27.06
CA LEU A 43 -5.35 -6.39 25.82
C LEU A 43 -4.22 -7.41 26.01
N GLN A 44 -4.48 -8.66 25.63
CA GLN A 44 -3.47 -9.68 25.38
C GLN A 44 -3.28 -9.80 23.87
N LEU A 45 -2.23 -9.18 23.36
CA LEU A 45 -1.90 -9.18 21.93
C LEU A 45 -0.96 -10.36 21.61
N VAL A 46 -1.32 -11.16 20.60
CA VAL A 46 -0.54 -12.32 20.16
C VAL A 46 -0.48 -12.34 18.64
N MET A 47 0.69 -12.47 18.08
CA MET A 47 0.88 -12.66 16.63
C MET A 47 0.68 -14.13 16.25
N VAL A 48 0.11 -14.35 15.07
CA VAL A 48 0.05 -15.67 14.43
C VAL A 48 1.00 -15.69 13.25
N ILE A 49 2.01 -16.54 13.30
CA ILE A 49 3.00 -16.71 12.23
C ILE A 49 2.93 -18.09 11.60
N SER A 50 3.54 -18.27 10.45
CA SER A 50 3.74 -19.58 9.81
C SER A 50 5.22 -19.97 9.68
N ASP A 51 6.12 -19.00 9.78
CA ASP A 51 7.57 -19.17 9.70
C ASP A 51 8.26 -18.22 10.68
N GLU A 52 9.20 -18.74 11.47
CA GLU A 52 9.95 -17.94 12.46
C GLU A 52 10.72 -16.77 11.85
N ARG A 53 11.14 -16.89 10.59
CA ARG A 53 11.82 -15.81 9.87
C ARG A 53 10.96 -14.54 9.69
N GLN A 54 9.63 -14.67 9.80
CA GLN A 54 8.71 -13.53 9.76
C GLN A 54 8.93 -12.58 10.95
N LEU A 55 9.44 -13.09 12.08
CA LEU A 55 9.72 -12.28 13.27
C LEU A 55 10.75 -11.18 13.03
N GLN A 56 11.63 -11.32 12.04
CA GLN A 56 12.58 -10.27 11.65
C GLN A 56 11.90 -9.02 11.08
N MET A 57 10.65 -9.16 10.62
CA MET A 57 9.85 -8.11 9.99
C MET A 57 8.70 -7.63 10.87
N LEU A 58 8.59 -8.13 12.10
CA LEU A 58 7.49 -7.90 13.02
C LEU A 58 8.00 -7.35 14.35
N PRO A 59 7.19 -6.59 15.11
CA PRO A 59 7.57 -6.14 16.43
C PRO A 59 7.76 -7.31 17.41
N ASP A 60 8.57 -7.10 18.45
CA ASP A 60 8.76 -8.09 19.51
C ASP A 60 7.48 -8.21 20.34
N LEU A 61 6.70 -9.24 20.08
CA LEU A 61 5.43 -9.56 20.70
C LEU A 61 5.29 -11.08 20.89
N PRO A 62 4.49 -11.54 21.87
CA PRO A 62 4.12 -12.95 21.97
C PRO A 62 3.54 -13.48 20.66
N HIS A 63 3.94 -14.68 20.26
CA HIS A 63 3.48 -15.28 19.02
C HIS A 63 3.16 -16.76 19.13
N VAL A 64 2.41 -17.26 18.18
CA VAL A 64 2.14 -18.70 17.97
C VAL A 64 2.34 -19.04 16.51
N LYS A 65 2.76 -20.26 16.27
CA LYS A 65 2.97 -20.77 14.92
C LYS A 65 1.87 -21.75 14.55
N ILE A 66 1.26 -21.53 13.36
CA ILE A 66 0.29 -22.46 12.76
C ILE A 66 0.64 -22.73 11.30
N CYS A 67 -0.24 -23.39 10.55
CA CYS A 67 -0.04 -23.72 9.14
C CYS A 67 0.20 -22.48 8.26
N SER A 68 0.87 -22.70 7.12
CA SER A 68 1.04 -21.67 6.08
C SER A 68 -0.33 -21.22 5.53
N PRO A 69 -0.52 -19.91 5.27
CA PRO A 69 -1.77 -19.37 4.73
C PRO A 69 -2.04 -19.78 3.26
N THR A 70 -1.05 -20.34 2.59
CA THR A 70 -1.15 -20.86 1.21
C THR A 70 -1.00 -22.38 1.14
N GLY A 71 -0.91 -23.04 2.30
CA GLY A 71 -0.73 -24.48 2.39
C GLY A 71 -2.06 -25.27 2.43
N PRO A 72 -2.00 -26.58 2.22
CA PRO A 72 -3.19 -27.44 2.19
C PRO A 72 -3.93 -27.52 3.54
N LEU A 73 -3.28 -27.16 4.64
CA LEU A 73 -3.88 -27.16 5.98
C LEU A 73 -4.58 -25.83 6.33
N GLU A 74 -4.54 -24.81 5.44
CA GLU A 74 -5.19 -23.52 5.68
C GLU A 74 -6.68 -23.63 6.07
N PRO A 75 -7.50 -24.50 5.48
CA PRO A 75 -8.89 -24.69 5.91
C PRO A 75 -9.06 -25.07 7.39
N THR A 76 -8.01 -25.57 8.03
CA THR A 76 -8.01 -25.99 9.45
C THR A 76 -7.48 -24.89 10.39
N ALA A 77 -7.13 -23.72 9.90
CA ALA A 77 -6.50 -22.64 10.68
C ALA A 77 -7.30 -22.31 11.94
N ALA A 78 -8.63 -22.19 11.83
CA ALA A 78 -9.48 -21.92 12.99
C ALA A 78 -9.40 -23.00 14.08
N LEU A 79 -9.30 -24.28 13.71
CA LEU A 79 -9.15 -25.37 14.68
C LEU A 79 -7.81 -25.30 15.41
N GLN A 80 -6.76 -24.88 14.73
CA GLN A 80 -5.45 -24.66 15.33
C GLN A 80 -5.48 -23.47 16.30
N LEU A 81 -6.13 -22.36 15.90
CA LEU A 81 -6.26 -21.14 16.71
C LEU A 81 -7.16 -21.35 17.95
N ASN A 82 -8.20 -22.18 17.87
CA ASN A 82 -9.08 -22.51 19.00
C ASN A 82 -8.33 -23.03 20.24
N LYS A 83 -7.16 -23.67 20.04
CA LYS A 83 -6.31 -24.17 21.13
C LYS A 83 -5.78 -23.07 22.04
N TYR A 84 -5.62 -21.89 21.48
CA TYR A 84 -5.11 -20.71 22.18
C TYR A 84 -6.19 -19.84 22.79
N LYS A 85 -7.49 -20.18 22.58
CA LYS A 85 -8.69 -19.51 23.11
C LYS A 85 -8.65 -17.99 22.89
N PRO A 86 -8.49 -17.49 21.64
CA PRO A 86 -8.65 -16.06 21.39
C PRO A 86 -10.09 -15.62 21.56
N ASP A 87 -10.31 -14.39 22.01
CA ASP A 87 -11.61 -13.74 21.96
C ASP A 87 -11.89 -13.28 20.52
N VAL A 88 -10.89 -12.65 19.90
CA VAL A 88 -10.95 -12.12 18.53
C VAL A 88 -9.71 -12.53 17.75
N VAL A 89 -9.92 -12.90 16.47
CA VAL A 89 -8.84 -13.01 15.46
C VAL A 89 -9.05 -11.93 14.41
N PHE A 90 -8.04 -11.12 14.19
CA PHE A 90 -7.95 -10.16 13.10
C PHE A 90 -7.02 -10.69 12.00
N SER A 91 -7.54 -10.79 10.77
CA SER A 91 -6.73 -11.10 9.60
C SER A 91 -6.58 -9.86 8.71
N PRO A 92 -5.36 -9.42 8.39
CA PRO A 92 -5.11 -8.36 7.42
C PRO A 92 -5.39 -8.80 5.98
N MET A 93 -6.11 -9.88 5.80
CA MET A 93 -6.54 -10.44 4.51
C MET A 93 -8.02 -10.78 4.53
N GLN A 94 -8.62 -10.86 3.32
CA GLN A 94 -10.03 -11.23 3.15
C GLN A 94 -10.33 -12.73 3.38
N THR A 95 -9.33 -13.51 3.77
CA THR A 95 -9.48 -14.96 3.92
C THR A 95 -8.65 -15.52 5.07
N ILE A 96 -9.26 -16.44 5.80
CA ILE A 96 -8.62 -17.35 6.75
C ILE A 96 -9.54 -18.57 6.91
N GLY A 97 -8.97 -19.76 7.05
CA GLY A 97 -9.74 -20.96 7.36
C GLY A 97 -10.54 -20.77 8.65
N SER A 98 -11.86 -20.64 8.53
CA SER A 98 -12.74 -20.20 9.63
C SER A 98 -13.78 -21.25 10.07
N VAL A 99 -13.77 -22.44 9.47
CA VAL A 99 -14.71 -23.53 9.80
C VAL A 99 -14.43 -24.07 11.21
N GLY A 100 -15.47 -24.11 12.05
CA GLY A 100 -15.36 -24.60 13.44
C GLY A 100 -14.67 -23.60 14.39
N ARG A 101 -14.52 -22.33 14.01
CA ARG A 101 -13.98 -21.28 14.90
C ARG A 101 -14.86 -21.10 16.16
N LYS A 102 -14.19 -20.77 17.27
CA LYS A 102 -14.82 -20.47 18.58
C LYS A 102 -14.52 -19.04 19.05
N PHE A 103 -14.15 -18.17 18.14
CA PHE A 103 -13.76 -16.78 18.37
C PHE A 103 -14.45 -15.85 17.37
N LYS A 104 -14.48 -14.57 17.66
CA LYS A 104 -14.90 -13.53 16.71
C LYS A 104 -13.83 -13.33 15.64
N LEU A 105 -14.26 -13.06 14.42
CA LEU A 105 -13.36 -12.92 13.26
C LEU A 105 -13.56 -11.57 12.59
N VAL A 106 -12.45 -10.84 12.40
CA VAL A 106 -12.39 -9.62 11.60
C VAL A 106 -11.52 -9.90 10.38
N LEU A 107 -12.05 -9.65 9.18
CA LEU A 107 -11.32 -9.79 7.91
C LEU A 107 -11.07 -8.42 7.28
N THR A 108 -9.96 -8.30 6.54
CA THR A 108 -9.62 -7.07 5.81
C THR A 108 -9.73 -7.30 4.30
N LEU A 109 -10.41 -6.40 3.60
CA LEU A 109 -10.37 -6.32 2.14
C LEU A 109 -9.66 -5.01 1.75
N HIS A 110 -8.46 -5.12 1.18
CA HIS A 110 -7.64 -3.96 0.84
C HIS A 110 -8.12 -3.22 -0.41
N ASP A 111 -8.56 -3.95 -1.41
CA ASP A 111 -8.99 -3.37 -2.69
C ASP A 111 -9.86 -4.35 -3.49
N LEU A 112 -10.38 -3.85 -4.61
CA LEU A 112 -11.11 -4.59 -5.62
C LEU A 112 -10.47 -4.47 -7.01
N ILE A 113 -9.18 -4.12 -7.06
CA ILE A 113 -8.44 -3.83 -8.31
C ILE A 113 -8.58 -4.97 -9.31
N TYR A 114 -8.50 -6.19 -8.85
CA TYR A 114 -8.52 -7.35 -9.74
C TYR A 114 -9.88 -7.67 -10.37
N TYR A 115 -10.95 -7.02 -9.91
CA TYR A 115 -12.25 -7.09 -10.60
C TYR A 115 -12.32 -6.12 -11.78
N ALA A 116 -11.67 -4.96 -11.69
CA ALA A 116 -11.55 -3.99 -12.78
C ALA A 116 -10.40 -4.36 -13.73
N HIS A 117 -9.29 -4.87 -13.20
CA HIS A 117 -8.06 -5.21 -13.93
C HIS A 117 -7.73 -6.70 -13.77
N PRO A 118 -8.41 -7.63 -14.50
CA PRO A 118 -8.38 -9.07 -14.26
C PRO A 118 -7.12 -9.76 -14.79
N THR A 119 -5.95 -9.15 -14.59
CA THR A 119 -4.65 -9.73 -14.92
C THR A 119 -4.05 -10.42 -13.70
N PRO A 120 -3.95 -11.76 -13.68
CA PRO A 120 -3.37 -12.47 -12.55
C PRO A 120 -1.87 -12.17 -12.44
N PRO A 121 -1.33 -12.10 -11.20
CA PRO A 121 0.11 -11.96 -11.00
C PRO A 121 0.91 -13.02 -11.77
N GLY A 122 1.94 -12.60 -12.52
CA GLY A 122 2.69 -13.45 -13.43
C GLY A 122 3.49 -14.57 -12.73
N PHE A 123 3.82 -14.39 -11.45
CA PHE A 123 4.55 -15.38 -10.66
C PHE A 123 3.70 -16.58 -10.21
N LEU A 124 2.36 -16.53 -10.40
CA LEU A 124 1.47 -17.63 -10.02
C LEU A 124 1.56 -18.78 -11.03
N PRO A 125 1.56 -20.06 -10.57
CA PRO A 125 1.48 -21.23 -11.46
C PRO A 125 0.20 -21.22 -12.32
N ALA A 126 0.27 -21.80 -13.52
CA ALA A 126 -0.85 -21.76 -14.48
C ALA A 126 -2.20 -22.24 -13.93
N PRO A 127 -2.30 -23.35 -13.16
CA PRO A 127 -3.57 -23.78 -12.55
C PRO A 127 -4.12 -22.76 -11.54
N VAL A 128 -3.24 -22.13 -10.76
CA VAL A 128 -3.62 -21.09 -9.78
C VAL A 128 -4.12 -19.84 -10.51
N ARG A 129 -3.48 -19.45 -11.62
CA ARG A 129 -3.92 -18.33 -12.45
C ARG A 129 -5.30 -18.58 -13.07
N ALA A 130 -5.60 -19.82 -13.46
CA ALA A 130 -6.92 -20.19 -13.96
C ALA A 130 -8.00 -20.08 -12.86
N GLY A 131 -7.73 -20.62 -11.66
CA GLY A 131 -8.60 -20.50 -10.50
C GLY A 131 -8.79 -19.06 -10.07
N TRP A 132 -7.72 -18.26 -10.09
CA TRP A 132 -7.75 -16.83 -9.80
C TRP A 132 -8.66 -16.05 -10.77
N ARG A 133 -8.55 -16.32 -12.09
CA ARG A 133 -9.45 -15.71 -13.08
C ARG A 133 -10.91 -16.11 -12.85
N LEU A 134 -11.16 -17.37 -12.47
CA LEU A 134 -12.51 -17.84 -12.18
C LEU A 134 -13.08 -17.14 -10.94
N PHE A 135 -12.27 -16.98 -9.89
CA PHE A 135 -12.66 -16.28 -8.66
C PHE A 135 -13.09 -14.83 -8.95
N HIS A 136 -12.34 -14.09 -9.77
CA HIS A 136 -12.59 -12.67 -10.06
C HIS A 136 -13.59 -12.43 -11.20
N LYS A 137 -14.21 -13.49 -11.78
CA LYS A 137 -15.31 -13.33 -12.74
C LYS A 137 -16.62 -12.84 -12.12
N SER A 138 -16.80 -13.02 -10.81
CA SER A 138 -17.97 -12.54 -10.09
C SER A 138 -17.62 -12.21 -8.65
N TYR A 139 -18.41 -11.34 -8.04
CA TYR A 139 -18.26 -11.01 -6.62
C TYR A 139 -18.78 -12.09 -5.65
N THR A 140 -19.41 -13.15 -6.14
CA THR A 140 -20.01 -14.19 -5.28
C THR A 140 -18.99 -14.87 -4.36
N PRO A 141 -17.81 -15.31 -4.83
CA PRO A 141 -16.84 -15.92 -3.92
C PRO A 141 -16.35 -14.95 -2.84
N GLN A 142 -16.11 -13.68 -3.20
CA GLN A 142 -15.68 -12.64 -2.26
C GLN A 142 -16.77 -12.38 -1.20
N ARG A 143 -18.03 -12.30 -1.64
CA ARG A 143 -19.19 -12.13 -0.74
C ARG A 143 -19.31 -13.29 0.25
N MET A 144 -19.12 -14.51 -0.22
CA MET A 144 -19.14 -15.70 0.65
C MET A 144 -18.00 -15.68 1.70
N LEU A 145 -16.82 -15.21 1.33
CA LEU A 145 -15.68 -15.09 2.25
C LEU A 145 -15.93 -14.02 3.31
N LEU A 146 -16.29 -12.81 2.92
CA LEU A 146 -16.48 -11.70 3.85
C LEU A 146 -17.62 -11.92 4.83
N ASN A 147 -18.71 -12.57 4.40
CA ASN A 147 -19.85 -12.84 5.27
C ASN A 147 -19.60 -13.97 6.30
N ARG A 148 -18.44 -14.63 6.26
CA ARG A 148 -17.98 -15.52 7.34
C ARG A 148 -17.43 -14.77 8.55
N ALA A 149 -17.06 -13.49 8.39
CA ALA A 149 -16.55 -12.64 9.48
C ALA A 149 -17.69 -12.14 10.38
N ASP A 150 -17.34 -11.60 11.54
CA ASP A 150 -18.23 -10.84 12.41
C ASP A 150 -18.19 -9.35 12.07
N ALA A 151 -17.05 -8.85 11.58
CA ALA A 151 -16.88 -7.53 11.00
C ALA A 151 -15.89 -7.56 9.84
N VAL A 152 -15.98 -6.60 8.94
CA VAL A 152 -15.06 -6.40 7.81
C VAL A 152 -14.37 -5.05 7.97
N VAL A 153 -13.07 -5.05 7.70
CA VAL A 153 -12.23 -3.85 7.66
C VAL A 153 -11.78 -3.60 6.23
N THR A 154 -11.64 -2.35 5.86
CA THR A 154 -10.94 -1.91 4.64
C THR A 154 -10.01 -0.75 4.95
N VAL A 155 -9.19 -0.35 3.99
CA VAL A 155 -8.12 0.63 4.22
C VAL A 155 -8.47 2.05 3.75
N SER A 156 -9.61 2.23 3.06
CA SER A 156 -10.05 3.53 2.53
C SER A 156 -11.56 3.62 2.44
N GLU A 157 -12.12 4.83 2.46
CA GLU A 157 -13.55 5.05 2.19
C GLU A 157 -13.89 4.74 0.74
N SER A 158 -12.98 5.02 -0.20
CA SER A 158 -13.12 4.64 -1.62
C SER A 158 -13.36 3.14 -1.77
N THR A 159 -12.54 2.30 -1.12
CA THR A 159 -12.78 0.85 -1.11
C THR A 159 -14.06 0.48 -0.34
N ALA A 160 -14.36 1.15 0.77
CA ALA A 160 -15.60 0.89 1.52
C ALA A 160 -16.83 1.20 0.68
N GLN A 161 -16.80 2.26 -0.12
CA GLN A 161 -17.88 2.60 -1.06
C GLN A 161 -18.07 1.48 -2.09
N LEU A 162 -17.00 1.00 -2.73
CA LEU A 162 -17.06 -0.12 -3.69
C LEU A 162 -17.62 -1.41 -3.03
N ILE A 163 -17.24 -1.70 -1.78
CA ILE A 163 -17.79 -2.83 -1.02
C ILE A 163 -19.31 -2.69 -0.85
N ARG A 164 -19.81 -1.50 -0.53
CA ARG A 164 -21.25 -1.19 -0.37
C ARG A 164 -21.98 -1.27 -1.71
N GLU A 165 -21.46 -0.64 -2.77
CA GLU A 165 -22.04 -0.63 -4.12
C GLU A 165 -22.22 -2.05 -4.68
N HIS A 166 -21.22 -2.90 -4.51
CA HIS A 166 -21.25 -4.29 -4.95
C HIS A 166 -21.91 -5.23 -3.92
N ARG A 167 -22.38 -4.70 -2.78
CA ARG A 167 -23.03 -5.48 -1.68
C ARG A 167 -22.19 -6.69 -1.28
N LEU A 168 -20.91 -6.49 -1.02
CA LEU A 168 -19.97 -7.59 -0.77
C LEU A 168 -20.11 -8.17 0.64
N THR A 169 -20.67 -7.42 1.59
CA THR A 169 -20.89 -7.90 2.94
C THR A 169 -22.15 -7.29 3.55
N GLU A 170 -22.80 -8.06 4.42
CA GLU A 170 -23.89 -7.62 5.32
C GLU A 170 -23.37 -7.37 6.74
N LYS A 171 -22.07 -7.59 6.96
CA LYS A 171 -21.41 -7.40 8.26
C LYS A 171 -21.03 -5.92 8.46
N PRO A 172 -20.89 -5.48 9.71
CA PRO A 172 -20.33 -4.15 10.00
C PRO A 172 -19.04 -3.93 9.20
N LEU A 173 -18.97 -2.80 8.48
CA LEU A 173 -17.84 -2.42 7.64
C LEU A 173 -17.17 -1.18 8.25
N HIS A 174 -15.87 -1.27 8.46
CA HIS A 174 -15.06 -0.22 9.09
C HIS A 174 -13.84 0.12 8.25
N VAL A 175 -13.40 1.39 8.32
CA VAL A 175 -12.16 1.84 7.67
C VAL A 175 -11.06 1.98 8.73
N VAL A 176 -10.00 1.19 8.55
CA VAL A 176 -8.75 1.26 9.32
C VAL A 176 -7.63 1.57 8.32
N PRO A 177 -7.30 2.85 8.10
CA PRO A 177 -6.43 3.26 7.01
C PRO A 177 -4.96 2.87 7.25
N ASN A 178 -4.18 2.90 6.17
CA ASN A 178 -2.73 2.95 6.28
C ASN A 178 -2.29 4.35 6.75
N ALA A 179 -1.01 4.48 7.11
CA ALA A 179 -0.40 5.75 7.49
C ALA A 179 1.08 5.78 7.06
N PRO A 180 1.72 6.95 7.00
CA PRO A 180 3.16 7.06 6.82
C PRO A 180 3.91 6.36 7.96
N GLN A 181 5.18 6.03 7.73
CA GLN A 181 6.00 5.42 8.79
C GLN A 181 6.15 6.38 9.99
N PRO A 182 6.16 5.86 11.23
CA PRO A 182 6.36 6.69 12.41
C PRO A 182 7.66 7.49 12.28
N GLY A 183 7.60 8.80 12.60
CA GLY A 183 8.76 9.69 12.52
C GLY A 183 9.15 10.17 11.12
N SER A 184 8.44 9.79 10.07
CA SER A 184 8.72 10.25 8.71
C SER A 184 8.13 11.64 8.39
N VAL A 185 7.24 12.16 9.22
CA VAL A 185 6.64 13.48 9.01
C VAL A 185 7.66 14.56 9.37
N VAL A 186 8.09 15.32 8.37
CA VAL A 186 9.04 16.43 8.55
C VAL A 186 8.32 17.72 8.92
N SER A 187 9.05 18.70 9.49
CA SER A 187 8.50 20.03 9.74
C SER A 187 8.34 20.81 8.42
N GLU A 188 7.42 21.78 8.41
CA GLU A 188 7.20 22.68 7.27
C GLU A 188 8.50 23.38 6.87
N ASP A 189 9.26 23.93 7.84
CA ASP A 189 10.53 24.60 7.58
C ASP A 189 11.56 23.68 6.95
N GLU A 190 11.63 22.42 7.37
CA GLU A 190 12.52 21.43 6.78
C GLU A 190 12.11 21.08 5.36
N ALA A 191 10.82 20.86 5.12
CA ALA A 191 10.28 20.55 3.80
C ALA A 191 10.58 21.66 2.79
N LEU A 192 10.34 22.92 3.18
CA LEU A 192 10.61 24.08 2.32
C LEU A 192 12.11 24.30 2.08
N ARG A 193 12.99 24.07 3.09
CA ARG A 193 14.44 24.09 2.89
C ARG A 193 14.89 23.05 1.88
N ARG A 194 14.39 21.81 1.99
CA ARG A 194 14.67 20.73 1.03
C ARG A 194 14.17 21.08 -0.38
N ALA A 195 12.99 21.67 -0.49
CA ALA A 195 12.40 22.09 -1.75
C ALA A 195 13.26 23.13 -2.46
N LYS A 196 13.75 24.14 -1.73
CA LYS A 196 14.66 25.16 -2.27
C LYS A 196 15.97 24.55 -2.75
N SER A 197 16.60 23.68 -1.96
CA SER A 197 17.84 23.00 -2.34
C SER A 197 17.66 22.16 -3.62
N ARG A 198 16.53 21.46 -3.75
CA ARG A 198 16.18 20.67 -4.96
C ARG A 198 16.01 21.55 -6.20
N ALA A 199 15.39 22.74 -6.05
CA ALA A 199 15.19 23.69 -7.15
C ALA A 199 16.50 24.28 -7.69
N GLU A 200 17.49 24.46 -6.84
CA GLU A 200 18.82 24.97 -7.18
C GLU A 200 19.71 23.91 -7.87
N GLY A 201 19.33 22.63 -7.80
CA GLY A 201 20.07 21.50 -8.39
C GLY A 201 20.05 21.49 -9.92
N ALA A 202 21.15 21.00 -10.53
CA ALA A 202 21.27 20.89 -11.98
C ALA A 202 20.41 19.76 -12.58
N SER A 203 20.06 18.75 -11.81
CA SER A 203 19.22 17.60 -12.21
C SER A 203 18.04 17.47 -11.24
N ARG A 204 16.89 17.13 -11.78
CA ARG A 204 15.66 16.93 -11.01
C ARG A 204 15.29 15.46 -11.01
N HIS A 205 15.04 14.90 -9.85
CA HIS A 205 14.73 13.49 -9.67
C HIS A 205 13.21 13.28 -9.49
N LEU A 206 12.65 12.37 -10.27
CA LEU A 206 11.29 11.86 -10.09
C LEU A 206 11.40 10.45 -9.53
N VAL A 207 10.56 10.12 -8.57
CA VAL A 207 10.57 8.82 -7.89
C VAL A 207 9.26 8.09 -8.15
N TYR A 208 9.36 6.85 -8.62
CA TYR A 208 8.26 5.91 -8.71
C TYR A 208 8.50 4.71 -7.79
N MET A 209 7.58 4.45 -6.88
CA MET A 209 7.55 3.28 -6.00
C MET A 209 6.26 2.51 -6.20
N GLY A 210 6.34 1.31 -6.80
CA GLY A 210 5.18 0.47 -7.05
C GLY A 210 5.52 -0.73 -7.92
N SER A 211 4.62 -1.72 -7.96
CA SER A 211 4.78 -2.87 -8.85
C SER A 211 4.64 -2.45 -10.32
N PHE A 212 5.10 -3.32 -11.23
CA PHE A 212 4.99 -3.08 -12.67
C PHE A 212 3.81 -3.82 -13.30
N MET A 213 2.71 -3.99 -12.54
CA MET A 213 1.46 -4.52 -13.07
C MET A 213 0.85 -3.54 -14.09
N PRO A 214 0.12 -4.01 -15.12
CA PRO A 214 -0.41 -3.15 -16.18
C PRO A 214 -1.26 -1.96 -15.67
N TYR A 215 -2.05 -2.16 -14.62
CA TYR A 215 -2.86 -1.10 -14.03
C TYR A 215 -2.04 0.01 -13.34
N LYS A 216 -0.76 -0.23 -13.03
CA LYS A 216 0.16 0.78 -12.51
C LYS A 216 0.63 1.77 -13.58
N ASN A 217 0.42 1.43 -14.85
CA ASN A 217 0.54 2.32 -16.00
C ASN A 217 1.86 3.12 -16.06
N VAL A 218 2.97 2.43 -15.76
CA VAL A 218 4.31 3.06 -15.78
C VAL A 218 4.67 3.59 -17.16
N GLU A 219 4.04 3.07 -18.21
CA GLU A 219 4.19 3.50 -19.59
C GLU A 219 3.92 4.99 -19.78
N THR A 220 2.90 5.53 -19.12
CA THR A 220 2.60 6.98 -19.17
C THR A 220 3.77 7.80 -18.66
N LEU A 221 4.40 7.39 -17.56
CA LEU A 221 5.59 8.05 -17.02
C LEU A 221 6.77 7.95 -17.99
N LEU A 222 6.97 6.78 -18.58
CA LEU A 222 8.06 6.56 -19.54
C LEU A 222 7.85 7.38 -20.84
N TYR A 223 6.62 7.54 -21.31
CA TYR A 223 6.32 8.46 -22.42
C TYR A 223 6.59 9.92 -22.04
N ALA A 224 6.16 10.36 -20.86
CA ALA A 224 6.39 11.71 -20.36
C ALA A 224 7.90 12.04 -20.23
N MET A 225 8.73 11.06 -19.82
CA MET A 225 10.18 11.25 -19.70
C MET A 225 10.89 11.63 -21.02
N ARG A 226 10.30 11.32 -22.17
CA ARG A 226 10.84 11.74 -23.48
C ARG A 226 10.84 13.26 -23.67
N GLU A 227 9.90 13.95 -23.00
CA GLU A 227 9.75 15.40 -23.04
C GLU A 227 10.31 16.11 -21.79
N LEU A 228 10.92 15.34 -20.87
CA LEU A 228 11.52 15.84 -19.62
C LEU A 228 13.04 15.58 -19.55
N PRO A 229 13.85 16.12 -20.50
CA PRO A 229 15.29 15.77 -20.61
C PRO A 229 16.13 16.23 -19.41
N ARG A 230 15.65 17.20 -18.61
CA ARG A 230 16.32 17.67 -17.38
C ARG A 230 15.94 16.88 -16.13
N TYR A 231 15.07 15.87 -16.27
CA TYR A 231 14.59 15.04 -15.17
C TYR A 231 15.16 13.62 -15.29
N THR A 232 15.35 12.98 -14.15
CA THR A 232 15.70 11.57 -14.06
C THR A 232 14.59 10.84 -13.32
N LEU A 233 13.98 9.83 -13.94
CA LEU A 233 12.97 8.98 -13.31
C LEU A 233 13.63 7.76 -12.67
N HIS A 234 13.46 7.60 -11.37
CA HIS A 234 13.92 6.48 -10.59
C HIS A 234 12.79 5.48 -10.38
N LEU A 235 12.88 4.30 -11.00
CA LEU A 235 11.96 3.17 -10.82
C LEU A 235 12.53 2.26 -9.72
N LEU A 236 11.97 2.34 -8.51
CA LEU A 236 12.61 1.79 -7.32
C LEU A 236 12.34 0.31 -7.10
N SER A 237 11.14 -0.15 -7.40
CA SER A 237 10.73 -1.53 -7.14
C SER A 237 11.40 -2.54 -8.08
N LYS A 238 11.42 -3.80 -7.65
CA LYS A 238 11.93 -4.90 -8.48
C LYS A 238 11.05 -5.08 -9.71
N MET A 239 11.67 -4.95 -10.88
CA MET A 239 11.01 -5.16 -12.17
C MET A 239 11.20 -6.61 -12.64
N PRO A 240 10.12 -7.35 -12.95
CA PRO A 240 10.23 -8.68 -13.56
C PRO A 240 10.92 -8.62 -14.93
N ASP A 241 11.81 -9.57 -15.22
CA ASP A 241 12.56 -9.59 -16.49
C ASP A 241 11.65 -9.58 -17.73
N ALA A 242 10.55 -10.32 -17.68
CA ALA A 242 9.56 -10.32 -18.76
C ALA A 242 8.93 -8.93 -18.99
N ARG A 243 8.71 -8.16 -17.91
CA ARG A 243 8.16 -6.82 -18.00
C ARG A 243 9.20 -5.82 -18.52
N ARG A 244 10.44 -5.98 -18.10
CA ARG A 244 11.56 -5.21 -18.64
C ARG A 244 11.68 -5.41 -20.16
N ALA A 245 11.72 -6.67 -20.61
CA ALA A 245 11.82 -7.00 -22.03
C ALA A 245 10.66 -6.42 -22.85
N GLU A 246 9.43 -6.46 -22.32
CA GLU A 246 8.25 -5.86 -22.96
C GLU A 246 8.41 -4.34 -23.13
N LEU A 247 8.87 -3.62 -22.08
CA LEU A 247 9.08 -2.17 -22.14
C LEU A 247 10.24 -1.79 -23.07
N GLU A 248 11.27 -2.63 -23.15
CA GLU A 248 12.39 -2.46 -24.09
C GLU A 248 11.94 -2.69 -25.55
N GLU A 249 11.13 -3.72 -25.82
CA GLU A 249 10.55 -3.98 -27.15
C GLU A 249 9.64 -2.83 -27.60
N GLN A 250 8.90 -2.22 -26.67
CA GLN A 250 8.09 -1.02 -26.93
C GLN A 250 8.94 0.26 -27.10
N GLY A 251 10.26 0.17 -26.92
CA GLY A 251 11.19 1.31 -26.97
C GLY A 251 10.97 2.33 -25.85
N LEU A 252 10.36 1.90 -24.72
CA LEU A 252 10.12 2.74 -23.55
C LEU A 252 11.26 2.70 -22.53
N LEU A 253 12.02 1.60 -22.51
CA LEU A 253 13.29 1.50 -21.80
C LEU A 253 14.43 1.32 -22.80
N SER A 254 15.58 1.91 -22.49
CA SER A 254 16.80 1.69 -23.28
C SER A 254 17.61 0.55 -22.66
N PRO A 255 18.08 -0.45 -23.46
CA PRO A 255 19.02 -1.44 -22.96
C PRO A 255 20.39 -0.85 -22.61
N LEU A 256 20.69 0.38 -23.09
CA LEU A 256 21.91 1.13 -22.79
C LEU A 256 21.60 2.18 -21.70
N ALA A 257 21.81 1.82 -20.43
CA ALA A 257 21.54 2.68 -19.27
C ALA A 257 22.18 4.08 -19.35
N ALA A 258 23.31 4.22 -20.05
CA ALA A 258 24.05 5.49 -20.16
C ALA A 258 23.35 6.56 -21.04
N SER A 259 22.31 6.21 -21.81
CA SER A 259 21.61 7.13 -22.71
C SER A 259 20.18 7.44 -22.28
N SER A 260 19.76 6.95 -21.13
CA SER A 260 18.38 7.06 -20.63
C SER A 260 18.32 7.96 -19.39
N ASN A 261 17.34 8.86 -19.36
CA ASN A 261 16.98 9.59 -18.15
C ASN A 261 16.01 8.78 -17.24
N VAL A 262 16.04 7.44 -17.35
CA VAL A 262 15.29 6.49 -16.52
C VAL A 262 16.28 5.52 -15.88
N VAL A 263 16.25 5.43 -14.55
CA VAL A 263 17.08 4.54 -13.74
C VAL A 263 16.22 3.46 -13.10
N VAL A 264 16.55 2.20 -13.35
CA VAL A 264 15.86 1.04 -12.74
C VAL A 264 16.73 0.48 -11.63
N HIS A 265 16.30 0.68 -10.38
CA HIS A 265 17.04 0.24 -9.18
C HIS A 265 16.89 -1.25 -8.90
N ASN A 266 15.80 -1.86 -9.36
CA ASN A 266 15.49 -3.27 -9.14
C ASN A 266 15.35 -3.69 -7.66
N GLY A 267 14.84 -2.78 -6.84
CA GLY A 267 14.68 -2.88 -5.39
C GLY A 267 15.62 -1.92 -4.67
N VAL A 268 15.13 -1.27 -3.63
CA VAL A 268 15.88 -0.37 -2.74
C VAL A 268 15.54 -0.72 -1.28
N SER A 269 16.42 -0.37 -0.35
CA SER A 269 16.12 -0.45 1.09
C SER A 269 15.14 0.66 1.51
N ASP A 270 14.58 0.54 2.73
CA ASP A 270 13.70 1.60 3.26
C ASP A 270 14.48 2.91 3.50
N GLU A 271 15.77 2.82 3.85
CA GLU A 271 16.67 3.96 4.02
C GLU A 271 16.95 4.65 2.67
N GLU A 272 17.32 3.88 1.63
CA GLU A 272 17.53 4.42 0.28
C GLU A 272 16.27 5.06 -0.28
N TYR A 273 15.09 4.47 0.00
CA TYR A 273 13.81 5.04 -0.40
C TYR A 273 13.56 6.38 0.28
N ALA A 274 13.81 6.49 1.59
CA ALA A 274 13.67 7.73 2.32
C ALA A 274 14.61 8.84 1.78
N GLU A 275 15.88 8.52 1.54
CA GLU A 275 16.86 9.44 0.95
C GLU A 275 16.44 9.92 -0.45
N LEU A 276 15.91 9.01 -1.28
CA LEU A 276 15.41 9.37 -2.60
C LEU A 276 14.18 10.28 -2.52
N LEU A 277 13.25 10.06 -1.61
CA LEU A 277 12.13 10.97 -1.38
C LEU A 277 12.59 12.35 -0.89
N GLU A 278 13.59 12.38 -0.01
CA GLU A 278 14.15 13.64 0.50
C GLU A 278 14.77 14.49 -0.61
N SER A 279 15.38 13.87 -1.62
CA SER A 279 16.04 14.54 -2.74
C SER A 279 15.14 14.70 -3.98
N ALA A 280 14.00 14.03 -4.04
CA ALA A 280 13.13 14.02 -5.20
C ALA A 280 12.45 15.37 -5.45
N HIS A 281 12.34 15.75 -6.71
CA HIS A 281 11.50 16.88 -7.16
C HIS A 281 10.02 16.54 -6.97
N ALA A 282 9.63 15.30 -7.25
CA ALA A 282 8.30 14.77 -6.97
C ALA A 282 8.30 13.23 -6.93
N LEU A 283 7.37 12.67 -6.14
CA LEU A 283 6.89 11.31 -6.37
C LEU A 283 5.91 11.33 -7.54
N VAL A 284 5.99 10.35 -8.44
CA VAL A 284 5.08 10.23 -9.59
C VAL A 284 4.43 8.85 -9.62
N THR A 285 3.09 8.78 -9.79
CA THR A 285 2.38 7.50 -9.94
C THR A 285 1.16 7.62 -10.84
N ALA A 286 1.19 6.94 -11.99
CA ALA A 286 0.17 6.98 -13.02
C ALA A 286 -0.82 5.80 -12.93
N SER A 287 -1.04 5.26 -11.75
CA SER A 287 -1.90 4.09 -11.52
C SER A 287 -3.36 4.36 -11.92
N ARG A 288 -3.97 3.41 -12.64
CA ARG A 288 -5.41 3.44 -12.97
C ARG A 288 -6.29 3.00 -11.80
N ALA A 289 -5.71 2.26 -10.87
CA ALA A 289 -6.41 1.79 -9.67
C ALA A 289 -5.43 1.57 -8.52
N GLU A 290 -5.86 1.86 -7.30
CA GLU A 290 -5.12 1.65 -6.06
C GLU A 290 -6.07 1.23 -4.94
N GLY A 291 -5.56 0.44 -3.99
CA GLY A 291 -6.26 0.17 -2.75
C GLY A 291 -6.10 1.30 -1.72
N TYR A 292 -4.90 1.90 -1.70
CA TYR A 292 -4.58 3.02 -0.83
C TYR A 292 -3.60 4.01 -1.48
N GLY A 293 -2.37 3.57 -1.78
CA GLY A 293 -1.33 4.45 -2.30
C GLY A 293 -0.34 4.90 -1.22
N LEU A 294 0.16 3.96 -0.41
CA LEU A 294 1.17 4.23 0.63
C LEU A 294 2.30 5.16 0.19
N PRO A 295 2.93 4.97 -0.99
CA PRO A 295 4.00 5.85 -1.45
C PRO A 295 3.61 7.33 -1.53
N VAL A 296 2.33 7.63 -1.81
CA VAL A 296 1.85 9.02 -1.90
C VAL A 296 1.85 9.69 -0.53
N VAL A 297 1.27 9.03 0.49
CA VAL A 297 1.26 9.59 1.85
C VAL A 297 2.67 9.61 2.47
N GLU A 298 3.54 8.67 2.12
CA GLU A 298 4.95 8.66 2.53
C GLU A 298 5.71 9.83 1.92
N ALA A 299 5.51 10.12 0.63
CA ALA A 299 6.11 11.27 -0.03
C ALA A 299 5.63 12.59 0.60
N GLN A 300 4.32 12.76 0.79
CA GLN A 300 3.77 13.95 1.44
C GLN A 300 4.32 14.13 2.86
N ALA A 301 4.42 13.06 3.65
CA ALA A 301 5.01 13.08 4.99
C ALA A 301 6.49 13.53 4.97
N ALA A 302 7.25 13.12 3.95
CA ALA A 302 8.64 13.52 3.75
C ALA A 302 8.81 14.94 3.16
N GLY A 303 7.71 15.68 2.93
CA GLY A 303 7.75 16.99 2.28
C GLY A 303 8.15 16.89 0.79
N CYS A 304 7.85 15.78 0.14
CA CYS A 304 8.03 15.56 -1.29
C CYS A 304 6.68 15.74 -1.99
N PRO A 305 6.56 16.66 -2.97
CA PRO A 305 5.32 16.81 -3.73
C PRO A 305 4.97 15.52 -4.48
N ALA A 306 3.67 15.27 -4.68
CA ALA A 306 3.19 14.14 -5.45
C ALA A 306 2.49 14.60 -6.73
N VAL A 307 2.83 13.99 -7.87
CA VAL A 307 2.09 14.08 -9.14
C VAL A 307 1.44 12.72 -9.38
N ILE A 308 0.14 12.67 -9.34
CA ILE A 308 -0.63 11.42 -9.24
C ILE A 308 -1.82 11.40 -10.18
N SER A 309 -2.30 10.19 -10.47
CA SER A 309 -3.50 9.98 -11.27
C SER A 309 -4.72 10.60 -10.61
N ASP A 310 -5.63 11.13 -11.42
CA ASP A 310 -6.93 11.60 -10.98
C ASP A 310 -7.91 10.42 -10.78
N ILE A 311 -7.77 9.73 -9.64
CA ILE A 311 -8.62 8.61 -9.21
C ILE A 311 -9.14 8.83 -7.78
N ASP A 312 -10.28 8.25 -7.45
CA ASP A 312 -11.01 8.51 -6.19
C ASP A 312 -10.15 8.32 -4.95
N ILE A 313 -9.38 7.24 -4.87
CA ILE A 313 -8.53 6.99 -3.70
C ILE A 313 -7.45 8.05 -3.52
N PHE A 314 -6.88 8.57 -4.59
CA PHE A 314 -5.87 9.63 -4.49
C PHE A 314 -6.50 10.97 -4.11
N ARG A 315 -7.72 11.25 -4.55
CA ARG A 315 -8.50 12.40 -4.07
C ARG A 315 -8.86 12.29 -2.59
N GLU A 316 -9.03 11.05 -2.07
CA GLU A 316 -9.27 10.80 -0.65
C GLU A 316 -8.03 11.07 0.20
N ILE A 317 -6.87 10.51 -0.19
CA ILE A 317 -5.67 10.51 0.68
C ILE A 317 -4.73 11.70 0.46
N ALA A 318 -4.82 12.36 -0.70
CA ALA A 318 -3.91 13.43 -1.12
C ALA A 318 -4.65 14.49 -1.95
N PRO A 319 -5.73 15.09 -1.43
CA PRO A 319 -6.60 16.00 -2.19
C PRO A 319 -5.87 17.24 -2.75
N HIS A 320 -4.73 17.59 -2.19
CA HIS A 320 -3.92 18.76 -2.59
C HIS A 320 -2.69 18.40 -3.45
N ALA A 321 -2.54 17.15 -3.84
CA ALA A 321 -1.49 16.74 -4.79
C ALA A 321 -1.73 17.33 -6.20
N VAL A 322 -0.73 17.26 -7.05
CA VAL A 322 -0.90 17.60 -8.46
C VAL A 322 -1.51 16.41 -9.19
N PHE A 323 -2.70 16.59 -9.75
CA PHE A 323 -3.41 15.55 -10.48
C PHE A 323 -3.14 15.61 -11.98
N ALA A 324 -2.95 14.43 -12.58
CA ALA A 324 -2.88 14.26 -14.01
C ALA A 324 -3.87 13.18 -14.49
N PRO A 325 -4.43 13.29 -15.70
CA PRO A 325 -5.40 12.34 -16.21
C PRO A 325 -4.77 10.97 -16.43
N VAL A 326 -5.58 9.93 -16.32
CA VAL A 326 -5.22 8.56 -16.65
C VAL A 326 -6.33 7.92 -17.48
N THR A 327 -5.97 7.47 -18.69
CA THR A 327 -6.85 6.77 -19.61
C THR A 327 -6.26 5.41 -20.01
N GLU A 328 -6.87 4.77 -21.00
CA GLU A 328 -6.32 3.52 -21.54
C GLU A 328 -5.16 3.78 -22.54
N ASP A 329 -4.92 5.03 -22.94
CA ASP A 329 -3.81 5.41 -23.85
C ASP A 329 -2.70 6.16 -23.11
N PRO A 330 -1.65 5.47 -22.64
CA PRO A 330 -0.53 6.07 -21.94
C PRO A 330 0.19 7.17 -22.73
N ARG A 331 0.20 7.05 -24.05
CA ARG A 331 0.87 8.02 -24.91
C ARG A 331 0.08 9.31 -25.04
N ALA A 332 -1.24 9.21 -25.11
CA ALA A 332 -2.12 10.38 -25.13
C ALA A 332 -2.14 11.12 -23.81
N ASP A 333 -1.96 10.42 -22.67
CA ASP A 333 -1.92 11.01 -21.34
C ASP A 333 -0.60 11.76 -21.06
N ALA A 334 0.51 11.32 -21.66
CA ALA A 334 1.87 11.78 -21.33
C ALA A 334 2.07 13.32 -21.37
N PRO A 335 1.53 14.10 -22.32
CA PRO A 335 1.69 15.55 -22.33
C PRO A 335 1.12 16.22 -21.06
N ALA A 336 -0.03 15.78 -20.56
CA ALA A 336 -0.60 16.32 -19.33
C ALA A 336 0.27 16.00 -18.10
N TRP A 337 0.92 14.84 -18.08
CA TRP A 337 1.90 14.48 -17.04
C TRP A 337 3.15 15.34 -17.10
N VAL A 338 3.63 15.71 -18.30
CA VAL A 338 4.73 16.66 -18.48
C VAL A 338 4.37 18.01 -17.89
N GLU A 339 3.18 18.53 -18.18
CA GLU A 339 2.69 19.81 -17.64
C GLU A 339 2.56 19.74 -16.12
N ALA A 340 2.00 18.66 -15.58
CA ALA A 340 1.83 18.46 -14.15
C ALA A 340 3.19 18.43 -13.42
N VAL A 341 4.19 17.74 -13.94
CA VAL A 341 5.55 17.74 -13.38
C VAL A 341 6.19 19.13 -13.45
N ARG A 342 6.07 19.83 -14.59
CA ARG A 342 6.62 21.16 -14.78
C ARG A 342 5.94 22.23 -13.95
N SER A 343 4.67 22.06 -13.56
CA SER A 343 3.97 23.01 -12.70
C SER A 343 4.69 23.20 -11.35
N LEU A 344 5.40 22.17 -10.88
CA LEU A 344 6.23 22.24 -9.67
C LEU A 344 7.57 23.00 -9.86
N GLU A 345 7.86 23.50 -11.07
CA GLU A 345 8.97 24.42 -11.30
C GLU A 345 8.67 25.84 -10.79
N ASP A 346 7.38 26.18 -10.66
CA ASP A 346 6.92 27.38 -9.99
C ASP A 346 7.03 27.20 -8.47
N ASP A 347 7.81 28.06 -7.83
CA ASP A 347 8.09 27.98 -6.40
C ASP A 347 6.81 28.10 -5.54
N ALA A 348 5.88 28.96 -5.92
CA ALA A 348 4.65 29.18 -5.17
C ALA A 348 3.70 27.95 -5.27
N VAL A 349 3.62 27.34 -6.44
CA VAL A 349 2.86 26.10 -6.66
C VAL A 349 3.47 24.95 -5.85
N ARG A 350 4.79 24.77 -5.97
CA ARG A 350 5.53 23.70 -5.29
C ARG A 350 5.39 23.82 -3.78
N ASP A 351 5.67 25.00 -3.21
CA ASP A 351 5.67 25.23 -1.77
C ASP A 351 4.26 25.02 -1.20
N ARG A 352 3.21 25.47 -1.91
CA ARG A 352 1.82 25.19 -1.54
C ARG A 352 1.54 23.69 -1.52
N VAL A 353 1.86 22.96 -2.58
CA VAL A 353 1.62 21.50 -2.68
C VAL A 353 2.34 20.74 -1.57
N ILE A 354 3.55 21.18 -1.19
CA ILE A 354 4.30 20.60 -0.07
C ILE A 354 3.58 20.82 1.26
N LEU A 355 3.20 22.07 1.57
CA LEU A 355 2.57 22.41 2.84
C LEU A 355 1.20 21.74 3.01
N GLU A 356 0.37 21.80 1.96
CA GLU A 356 -0.92 21.13 1.95
C GLU A 356 -0.78 19.60 2.00
N GLY A 357 0.24 19.04 1.32
CA GLY A 357 0.56 17.60 1.37
C GLY A 357 1.01 17.13 2.76
N LEU A 358 1.80 17.91 3.50
CA LEU A 358 2.14 17.63 4.90
C LEU A 358 0.88 17.61 5.78
N GLN A 359 -0.04 18.54 5.55
CA GLN A 359 -1.32 18.57 6.23
C GLN A 359 -2.16 17.32 5.91
N ASP A 360 -2.27 16.92 4.63
CA ASP A 360 -2.96 15.70 4.22
C ASP A 360 -2.38 14.47 4.93
N ALA A 361 -1.06 14.30 4.90
CA ALA A 361 -0.38 13.17 5.55
C ALA A 361 -0.59 13.14 7.06
N SER A 362 -0.72 14.31 7.71
CA SER A 362 -0.93 14.41 9.16
C SER A 362 -2.24 13.83 9.66
N HIS A 363 -3.23 13.67 8.77
CA HIS A 363 -4.52 13.05 9.10
C HIS A 363 -4.40 11.53 9.32
N TYR A 364 -3.28 10.92 8.92
CA TYR A 364 -3.08 9.47 8.99
C TYR A 364 -1.96 9.15 9.99
N SER A 365 -2.27 8.32 10.97
CA SER A 365 -1.27 7.77 11.89
C SER A 365 -1.60 6.32 12.23
N TRP A 366 -0.56 5.51 12.39
CA TRP A 366 -0.73 4.12 12.83
C TRP A 366 -1.34 4.02 14.22
N ARG A 367 -1.10 5.00 15.09
CA ARG A 367 -1.75 5.10 16.41
C ARG A 367 -3.27 5.18 16.25
N GLU A 368 -3.78 6.09 15.42
CA GLU A 368 -5.22 6.24 15.17
C GLU A 368 -5.80 5.00 14.48
N SER A 369 -5.07 4.40 13.57
CA SER A 369 -5.50 3.15 12.91
C SER A 369 -5.58 2.00 13.91
N ALA A 370 -4.62 1.87 14.84
CA ALA A 370 -4.69 0.90 15.93
C ALA A 370 -5.88 1.16 16.87
N LEU A 371 -6.17 2.41 17.23
CA LEU A 371 -7.33 2.78 18.02
C LEU A 371 -8.66 2.48 17.30
N LYS A 372 -8.72 2.73 15.98
CA LYS A 372 -9.88 2.34 15.14
C LYS A 372 -10.06 0.82 15.16
N LEU A 373 -9.00 0.04 14.96
CA LEU A 373 -9.05 -1.41 15.06
C LEU A 373 -9.54 -1.88 16.43
N MET A 374 -9.05 -1.26 17.52
CA MET A 374 -9.49 -1.59 18.88
C MET A 374 -11.00 -1.33 19.08
N ARG A 375 -11.55 -0.25 18.51
CA ARG A 375 -13.01 -0.01 18.54
C ARG A 375 -13.78 -1.10 17.81
N VAL A 376 -13.27 -1.56 16.64
CA VAL A 376 -13.88 -2.67 15.89
C VAL A 376 -13.89 -3.94 16.72
N VAL A 377 -12.75 -4.37 17.25
CA VAL A 377 -12.61 -5.66 17.95
C VAL A 377 -13.31 -5.68 19.31
N LYS A 378 -13.55 -4.52 19.93
CA LYS A 378 -14.34 -4.39 21.18
C LYS A 378 -15.84 -4.29 20.91
N GLY A 379 -16.24 -3.91 19.71
CA GLY A 379 -17.65 -3.71 19.32
C GLY A 379 -18.37 -4.96 18.81
N ILE A 380 -17.69 -6.10 18.67
CA ILE A 380 -18.24 -7.33 18.08
C ILE A 380 -18.48 -8.46 19.07
#